data_cfcc040eb15b37ecdcaccdbbb2107c89
#
_entry.id   cfcc040eb15b37ecdcaccdbbb2107c89
#
_cell.length_a   1.000
_cell.length_b   1.000
_cell.length_c   1.000
_cell.angle_alpha   90.00
_cell.angle_beta   90.00
_cell.angle_gamma   90.00
#
_symmetry.space_group_name_H-M   'P 1'
#
loop_
_entity.id
_entity.type
_entity.pdbx_description
1 polymer ?
#
loop_
_entity_poly.entity_id
_entity_poly.type
_entity_poly.pdbx_seq_one_letter_code
_entity_poly.pdbx_strand_id
1 'polypeptide(L)'
;KKLYCFGKAGKSRVLAKAPKAKRWPKAGSATRLQIVPSEILLAPGQAISFRTRKIDANGFLVEEVDGSTLKWESYIPPTAKVKARMNASFNERGQIVADKKMISSAGAFKATLGGLTGVIRGRVLPAPPLSENFEGFDLTEDSLADPGVKFAYPPLPWIGARFKFEVREKDGSNVLRKTIENKRLQRATVFIGEQSMSNYTVQADVLTDGRRRKMSDVGIINQRYYIVLKGNEQKIEINSNLDRIRVPERGSPPNYRWKANTWHTLKARIDVADDGSGMI
;
A
#
# COMPACT_ATOMS: atom_id res chain seq x y z
N LYS A 1 -8.62 19.09 -17.13
CA LYS A 1 -7.80 19.95 -16.25
C LYS A 1 -7.42 21.18 -17.08
N LYS A 2 -7.64 22.41 -16.56
CA LYS A 2 -7.26 23.65 -17.21
C LYS A 2 -5.98 24.18 -16.57
N LEU A 3 -5.00 24.56 -17.40
CA LEU A 3 -3.79 25.22 -16.94
C LEU A 3 -3.99 26.75 -17.08
N TYR A 4 -3.80 27.49 -16.00
CA TYR A 4 -3.90 28.95 -15.98
C TYR A 4 -2.50 29.55 -15.88
N CYS A 5 -2.20 30.51 -16.73
CA CYS A 5 -0.97 31.26 -16.69
C CYS A 5 -1.29 32.73 -16.32
N PHE A 6 -0.72 33.20 -15.24
CA PHE A 6 -0.88 34.60 -14.79
C PHE A 6 0.30 35.43 -15.24
N GLY A 7 0.05 36.63 -15.73
CA GLY A 7 1.07 37.56 -16.16
C GLY A 7 0.52 38.97 -16.29
N LYS A 8 1.41 39.95 -16.50
CA LYS A 8 1.04 41.36 -16.61
C LYS A 8 0.14 41.59 -17.84
N ALA A 9 -1.03 42.19 -17.64
CA ALA A 9 -1.97 42.51 -18.72
C ALA A 9 -1.35 43.45 -19.76
N GLY A 10 -1.71 43.31 -21.03
CA GLY A 10 -1.39 44.25 -22.10
C GLY A 10 -0.06 44.05 -22.84
N LYS A 11 0.71 42.99 -22.55
CA LYS A 11 1.87 42.62 -23.38
C LYS A 11 1.57 41.41 -24.24
N SER A 12 1.75 41.56 -25.56
CA SER A 12 1.74 40.40 -26.48
C SER A 12 2.72 39.35 -25.99
N ARG A 13 2.24 38.13 -25.73
CA ARG A 13 3.06 37.04 -25.25
C ARG A 13 3.62 36.28 -26.46
N VAL A 14 4.81 36.67 -26.86
CA VAL A 14 5.62 35.80 -27.71
C VAL A 14 6.11 34.66 -26.78
N LEU A 15 5.53 33.49 -26.93
CA LEU A 15 6.07 32.28 -26.26
C LEU A 15 7.50 32.09 -26.74
N ALA A 16 8.42 31.99 -25.82
CA ALA A 16 9.80 31.65 -26.16
C ALA A 16 9.78 30.35 -27.01
N LYS A 17 10.52 30.37 -28.10
CA LYS A 17 10.65 29.18 -28.94
C LYS A 17 11.16 28.04 -28.09
N ALA A 18 10.43 26.93 -28.08
CA ALA A 18 10.84 25.75 -27.32
C ALA A 18 12.30 25.40 -27.67
N PRO A 19 13.16 25.15 -26.69
CA PRO A 19 14.52 24.74 -26.98
C PRO A 19 14.48 23.44 -27.81
N LYS A 20 15.37 23.32 -28.77
CA LYS A 20 15.48 22.09 -29.55
C LYS A 20 15.73 20.94 -28.57
N ALA A 21 14.89 19.92 -28.63
CA ALA A 21 15.09 18.70 -27.82
C ALA A 21 16.48 18.12 -28.13
N LYS A 22 17.28 17.92 -27.08
CA LYS A 22 18.54 17.21 -27.22
C LYS A 22 18.23 15.78 -27.68
N ARG A 23 18.99 15.26 -28.63
CA ARG A 23 18.92 13.84 -28.95
C ARG A 23 19.30 13.03 -27.71
N TRP A 24 18.48 12.02 -27.41
CA TRP A 24 18.82 11.05 -26.38
C TRP A 24 20.13 10.34 -26.75
N PRO A 25 21.05 10.13 -25.82
CA PRO A 25 22.25 9.36 -26.09
C PRO A 25 21.87 7.94 -26.51
N LYS A 26 22.73 7.29 -27.28
CA LYS A 26 22.58 5.86 -27.57
C LYS A 26 22.79 5.07 -26.28
N ALA A 27 22.11 3.93 -26.17
CA ALA A 27 22.33 3.00 -25.06
C ALA A 27 23.79 2.51 -25.06
N GLY A 28 24.36 2.43 -23.86
CA GLY A 28 25.67 1.82 -23.63
C GLY A 28 25.59 0.31 -23.46
N SER A 29 26.61 -0.28 -22.86
CA SER A 29 26.60 -1.71 -22.51
C SER A 29 25.57 -1.99 -21.41
N ALA A 30 24.88 -3.14 -21.50
CA ALA A 30 23.92 -3.56 -20.48
C ALA A 30 24.60 -3.79 -19.13
N THR A 31 24.00 -3.26 -18.06
CA THR A 31 24.50 -3.39 -16.69
C THR A 31 23.53 -4.12 -15.75
N ARG A 32 22.27 -4.21 -16.11
CA ARG A 32 21.24 -4.88 -15.28
C ARG A 32 20.02 -5.31 -16.10
N LEU A 33 19.19 -6.14 -15.48
CA LEU A 33 17.87 -6.46 -15.98
C LEU A 33 16.83 -5.55 -15.35
N GLN A 34 15.88 -5.08 -16.16
CA GLN A 34 14.66 -4.42 -15.69
C GLN A 34 13.48 -5.36 -15.93
N ILE A 35 12.73 -5.63 -14.87
CA ILE A 35 11.50 -6.44 -14.94
C ILE A 35 10.31 -5.47 -14.88
N VAL A 36 9.33 -5.62 -15.76
CA VAL A 36 8.16 -4.73 -15.85
C VAL A 36 6.88 -5.56 -15.93
N PRO A 37 5.98 -5.41 -14.95
CA PRO A 37 6.07 -4.56 -13.77
C PRO A 37 7.11 -5.06 -12.76
N SER A 38 7.66 -4.16 -11.96
CA SER A 38 8.63 -4.49 -10.91
C SER A 38 7.99 -4.90 -9.60
N GLU A 39 6.71 -4.57 -9.43
CA GLU A 39 5.87 -4.99 -8.31
C GLU A 39 4.56 -5.56 -8.84
N ILE A 40 4.11 -6.65 -8.22
CA ILE A 40 2.89 -7.38 -8.60
C ILE A 40 2.03 -7.69 -7.39
N LEU A 41 0.73 -7.74 -7.63
CA LEU A 41 -0.26 -8.24 -6.70
C LEU A 41 -1.06 -9.33 -7.42
N LEU A 42 -1.13 -10.51 -6.83
CA LEU A 42 -1.79 -11.67 -7.41
C LEU A 42 -2.85 -12.22 -6.46
N ALA A 43 -3.95 -12.67 -7.01
CA ALA A 43 -4.85 -13.59 -6.35
C ALA A 43 -4.27 -15.02 -6.34
N PRO A 44 -4.65 -15.89 -5.39
CA PRO A 44 -4.28 -17.30 -5.41
C PRO A 44 -4.61 -17.96 -6.75
N GLY A 45 -3.66 -18.68 -7.32
CA GLY A 45 -3.78 -19.35 -8.62
C GLY A 45 -3.65 -18.42 -9.85
N GLN A 46 -3.56 -17.11 -9.67
CA GLN A 46 -3.39 -16.17 -10.77
C GLN A 46 -1.99 -16.26 -11.37
N ALA A 47 -1.92 -16.17 -12.71
CA ALA A 47 -0.68 -16.06 -13.45
C ALA A 47 -0.52 -14.67 -14.07
N ILE A 48 0.70 -14.16 -14.14
CA ILE A 48 1.03 -12.90 -14.79
C ILE A 48 2.28 -13.03 -15.65
N SER A 49 2.24 -12.42 -16.83
CA SER A 49 3.39 -12.20 -17.69
C SER A 49 4.06 -10.88 -17.38
N PHE A 50 5.34 -10.78 -17.64
CA PHE A 50 6.12 -9.56 -17.47
C PHE A 50 7.09 -9.39 -18.64
N ARG A 51 7.55 -8.16 -18.83
CA ARG A 51 8.58 -7.85 -19.83
C ARG A 51 9.91 -7.77 -19.13
N THR A 52 10.95 -8.30 -19.75
CA THR A 52 12.33 -8.18 -19.27
C THR A 52 13.16 -7.45 -20.30
N ARG A 53 14.01 -6.56 -19.80
CA ARG A 53 14.84 -5.70 -20.59
C ARG A 53 16.25 -5.67 -20.05
N LYS A 54 17.24 -5.69 -20.95
CA LYS A 54 18.59 -5.27 -20.61
C LYS A 54 18.65 -3.76 -20.68
N ILE A 55 19.12 -3.11 -19.63
CA ILE A 55 19.30 -1.66 -19.59
C ILE A 55 20.74 -1.31 -19.21
N ASP A 56 21.20 -0.17 -19.72
CA ASP A 56 22.52 0.35 -19.39
C ASP A 56 22.56 1.06 -18.02
N ALA A 57 23.70 1.61 -17.65
CA ALA A 57 23.87 2.32 -16.37
C ALA A 57 22.96 3.56 -16.25
N ASN A 58 22.57 4.17 -17.35
CA ASN A 58 21.70 5.34 -17.41
C ASN A 58 20.19 4.97 -17.50
N GLY A 59 19.87 3.68 -17.62
CA GLY A 59 18.50 3.18 -17.75
C GLY A 59 17.97 3.13 -19.18
N PHE A 60 18.81 3.36 -20.19
CA PHE A 60 18.40 3.20 -21.59
C PHE A 60 18.25 1.73 -21.97
N LEU A 61 17.23 1.46 -22.77
CA LEU A 61 16.98 0.12 -23.30
C LEU A 61 18.11 -0.28 -24.26
N VAL A 62 18.73 -1.42 -23.96
CA VAL A 62 19.71 -2.07 -24.81
C VAL A 62 19.02 -3.12 -25.67
N GLU A 63 18.23 -4.00 -25.02
CA GLU A 63 17.59 -5.15 -25.68
C GLU A 63 16.40 -5.63 -24.84
N GLU A 64 15.33 -6.08 -25.50
CA GLU A 64 14.25 -6.86 -24.87
C GLU A 64 14.69 -8.33 -24.77
N VAL A 65 14.32 -8.99 -23.68
CA VAL A 65 14.72 -10.37 -23.37
C VAL A 65 13.49 -11.23 -23.19
N ASP A 66 13.53 -12.44 -23.76
CA ASP A 66 12.50 -13.44 -23.49
C ASP A 66 12.59 -13.92 -22.02
N GLY A 67 11.48 -13.80 -21.28
CA GLY A 67 11.38 -14.20 -19.88
C GLY A 67 11.66 -15.67 -19.63
N SER A 68 11.44 -16.55 -20.63
CA SER A 68 11.72 -17.98 -20.55
C SER A 68 13.21 -18.31 -20.46
N THR A 69 14.08 -17.41 -20.93
CA THR A 69 15.54 -17.60 -20.90
C THR A 69 16.18 -17.24 -19.57
N LEU A 70 15.41 -16.69 -18.64
CA LEU A 70 15.89 -16.21 -17.34
C LEU A 70 15.97 -17.34 -16.32
N LYS A 71 17.03 -17.34 -15.54
CA LYS A 71 17.09 -18.14 -14.32
C LYS A 71 16.47 -17.36 -13.17
N TRP A 72 15.44 -17.94 -12.55
CA TRP A 72 14.73 -17.34 -11.44
C TRP A 72 15.03 -18.05 -10.13
N GLU A 73 15.16 -17.26 -9.06
CA GLU A 73 15.29 -17.75 -7.69
C GLU A 73 14.51 -16.89 -6.72
N SER A 74 14.01 -17.50 -5.62
CA SER A 74 13.43 -16.74 -4.52
C SER A 74 14.53 -15.87 -3.90
N TYR A 75 14.23 -14.60 -3.67
CA TYR A 75 15.21 -13.62 -3.23
C TYR A 75 14.83 -12.97 -1.92
N ILE A 76 15.72 -13.06 -0.95
CA ILE A 76 15.62 -12.33 0.32
C ILE A 76 16.76 -11.33 0.34
N PRO A 77 16.50 -10.01 0.31
CA PRO A 77 17.56 -9.01 0.40
C PRO A 77 18.41 -9.21 1.66
N PRO A 78 19.75 -9.08 1.59
CA PRO A 78 20.63 -9.27 2.75
C PRO A 78 20.27 -8.38 3.94
N THR A 79 19.69 -7.20 3.67
CA THR A 79 19.27 -6.22 4.69
C THR A 79 17.81 -6.41 5.15
N ALA A 80 17.13 -7.47 4.68
CA ALA A 80 15.74 -7.71 5.06
C ALA A 80 15.62 -8.08 6.53
N LYS A 81 14.85 -7.34 7.28
CA LYS A 81 14.51 -7.63 8.68
C LYS A 81 13.57 -8.82 8.79
N VAL A 82 12.60 -8.92 7.88
CA VAL A 82 11.69 -10.05 7.81
C VAL A 82 12.08 -10.93 6.62
N LYS A 83 12.42 -12.18 6.90
CA LYS A 83 12.80 -13.17 5.88
C LYS A 83 11.53 -13.85 5.35
N ALA A 84 10.89 -13.22 4.37
CA ALA A 84 9.66 -13.73 3.79
C ALA A 84 9.84 -14.20 2.34
N ARG A 85 8.98 -15.12 1.93
CA ARG A 85 8.92 -15.63 0.56
C ARG A 85 7.49 -15.49 0.03
N MET A 86 7.37 -15.13 -1.22
CA MET A 86 6.10 -15.12 -1.92
C MET A 86 5.73 -16.57 -2.29
N ASN A 87 4.49 -16.96 -2.01
CA ASN A 87 3.93 -18.26 -2.40
C ASN A 87 3.58 -18.26 -3.88
N ALA A 88 4.59 -18.31 -4.72
CA ALA A 88 4.47 -18.33 -6.17
C ALA A 88 5.68 -19.02 -6.79
N SER A 89 5.53 -19.47 -8.02
CA SER A 89 6.57 -20.12 -8.83
C SER A 89 6.54 -19.61 -10.26
N PHE A 90 7.52 -20.02 -11.06
CA PHE A 90 7.54 -19.75 -12.49
C PHE A 90 7.13 -20.99 -13.27
N ASN A 91 6.25 -20.82 -14.26
CA ASN A 91 5.90 -21.88 -15.19
C ASN A 91 6.86 -21.91 -16.39
N GLU A 92 6.73 -22.89 -17.26
CA GLU A 92 7.55 -23.08 -18.47
C GLU A 92 7.45 -21.92 -19.47
N ARG A 93 6.38 -21.12 -19.40
CA ARG A 93 6.19 -19.91 -20.22
C ARG A 93 6.86 -18.67 -19.62
N GLY A 94 7.60 -18.83 -18.52
CA GLY A 94 8.24 -17.73 -17.82
C GLY A 94 7.27 -16.78 -17.10
N GLN A 95 6.03 -17.21 -16.82
CA GLN A 95 5.06 -16.43 -16.05
C GLN A 95 5.19 -16.76 -14.56
N ILE A 96 4.99 -15.76 -13.71
CA ILE A 96 4.80 -15.97 -12.26
C ILE A 96 3.37 -16.47 -12.03
N VAL A 97 3.25 -17.57 -11.29
CA VAL A 97 1.98 -18.20 -10.92
C VAL A 97 1.90 -18.25 -9.40
N ALA A 98 0.90 -17.60 -8.82
CA ALA A 98 0.63 -17.70 -7.39
C ALA A 98 0.14 -19.10 -7.00
N ASP A 99 0.53 -19.57 -5.82
CA ASP A 99 -0.03 -20.80 -5.23
C ASP A 99 -1.56 -20.66 -5.09
N LYS A 100 -2.28 -21.76 -5.30
CA LYS A 100 -3.74 -21.81 -5.14
C LYS A 100 -4.22 -21.74 -3.69
N LYS A 101 -3.32 -21.91 -2.72
CA LYS A 101 -3.66 -21.81 -1.31
C LYS A 101 -4.13 -20.40 -0.97
N MET A 102 -5.21 -20.31 -0.19
CA MET A 102 -5.80 -19.06 0.26
C MET A 102 -5.01 -18.43 1.41
N ILE A 103 -3.70 -18.24 1.22
CA ILE A 103 -2.78 -17.72 2.23
C ILE A 103 -2.11 -16.46 1.68
N SER A 104 -2.18 -15.37 2.45
CA SER A 104 -1.46 -14.15 2.13
C SER A 104 0.04 -14.35 2.23
N SER A 105 0.79 -13.85 1.26
CA SER A 105 2.24 -13.89 1.27
C SER A 105 2.86 -12.70 0.54
N ALA A 106 4.11 -12.40 0.85
CA ALA A 106 4.88 -11.38 0.14
C ALA A 106 6.35 -11.79 0.05
N GLY A 107 7.02 -11.36 -1.01
CA GLY A 107 8.43 -11.68 -1.21
C GLY A 107 8.97 -11.12 -2.50
N ALA A 108 10.14 -11.60 -2.90
CA ALA A 108 10.78 -11.20 -4.14
C ALA A 108 11.39 -12.40 -4.86
N PHE A 109 11.57 -12.23 -6.17
CA PHE A 109 12.35 -13.13 -7.01
C PHE A 109 13.45 -12.34 -7.70
N LYS A 110 14.58 -13.00 -7.87
CA LYS A 110 15.72 -12.48 -8.63
C LYS A 110 15.85 -13.24 -9.95
N ALA A 111 15.89 -12.49 -11.04
CA ALA A 111 16.22 -13.00 -12.36
C ALA A 111 17.72 -12.85 -12.63
N THR A 112 18.30 -13.80 -13.34
CA THR A 112 19.71 -13.75 -13.77
C THR A 112 19.81 -14.17 -15.24
N LEU A 113 20.61 -13.43 -16.01
CA LEU A 113 20.96 -13.76 -17.39
C LEU A 113 22.35 -13.18 -17.72
N GLY A 114 23.31 -14.03 -18.07
CA GLY A 114 24.65 -13.59 -18.50
C GLY A 114 25.37 -12.67 -17.49
N GLY A 115 25.22 -12.93 -16.20
CA GLY A 115 25.77 -12.09 -15.12
C GLY A 115 24.93 -10.84 -14.78
N LEU A 116 23.93 -10.49 -15.60
CA LEU A 116 23.00 -9.40 -15.29
C LEU A 116 21.90 -9.88 -14.35
N THR A 117 21.46 -9.02 -13.45
CA THR A 117 20.40 -9.35 -12.47
C THR A 117 19.28 -8.31 -12.51
N GLY A 118 18.08 -8.76 -12.15
CA GLY A 118 16.88 -7.95 -11.93
C GLY A 118 16.02 -8.55 -10.83
N VAL A 119 15.21 -7.74 -10.17
CA VAL A 119 14.34 -8.16 -9.07
C VAL A 119 12.91 -7.77 -9.34
N ILE A 120 11.98 -8.68 -9.09
CA ILE A 120 10.54 -8.41 -9.01
C ILE A 120 10.07 -8.69 -7.59
N ARG A 121 9.20 -7.82 -7.07
CA ARG A 121 8.56 -8.00 -5.77
C ARG A 121 7.08 -8.28 -5.96
N GLY A 122 6.51 -9.07 -5.06
CA GLY A 122 5.11 -9.41 -5.18
C GLY A 122 4.43 -9.74 -3.88
N ARG A 123 3.12 -9.74 -3.96
CA ARG A 123 2.20 -10.16 -2.91
C ARG A 123 1.16 -11.09 -3.49
N VAL A 124 0.77 -12.08 -2.70
CA VAL A 124 -0.42 -12.90 -2.96
C VAL A 124 -1.45 -12.52 -1.91
N LEU A 125 -2.62 -12.11 -2.34
CA LEU A 125 -3.74 -11.75 -1.48
C LEU A 125 -4.97 -12.56 -1.89
N PRO A 126 -5.55 -13.35 -0.96
CA PRO A 126 -6.85 -13.97 -1.17
C PRO A 126 -7.96 -12.93 -1.33
N ALA A 127 -9.04 -13.33 -1.97
CA ALA A 127 -10.27 -12.54 -1.95
C ALA A 127 -10.87 -12.51 -0.51
N PRO A 128 -11.68 -11.50 -0.17
CA PRO A 128 -12.44 -11.50 1.08
C PRO A 128 -13.28 -12.77 1.26
N PRO A 129 -13.51 -13.22 2.50
CA PRO A 129 -13.24 -12.53 3.76
C PRO A 129 -11.77 -12.63 4.21
N LEU A 130 -11.24 -11.51 4.70
CA LEU A 130 -9.94 -11.42 5.33
C LEU A 130 -10.12 -11.10 6.81
N SER A 131 -9.36 -11.75 7.68
CA SER A 131 -9.38 -11.49 9.12
C SER A 131 -7.98 -11.50 9.68
N GLU A 132 -7.69 -10.59 10.61
CA GLU A 132 -6.42 -10.51 11.31
C GLU A 132 -6.66 -10.04 12.75
N ASN A 133 -6.21 -10.80 13.72
CA ASN A 133 -6.30 -10.48 15.15
C ASN A 133 -4.93 -10.27 15.80
N PHE A 134 -3.86 -10.44 15.04
CA PHE A 134 -2.46 -10.30 15.45
C PHE A 134 -1.96 -11.28 16.51
N GLU A 135 -2.77 -12.19 17.03
CA GLU A 135 -2.35 -13.10 18.10
C GLU A 135 -1.32 -14.13 17.63
N GLY A 136 -1.23 -14.39 16.33
CA GLY A 136 -0.22 -15.27 15.73
C GLY A 136 1.17 -14.66 15.58
N PHE A 137 1.42 -13.46 16.07
CA PHE A 137 2.71 -12.76 15.93
C PHE A 137 3.57 -12.92 17.18
N ASP A 138 4.79 -13.44 17.02
CA ASP A 138 5.80 -13.48 18.08
C ASP A 138 6.50 -12.11 18.21
N LEU A 139 6.38 -11.46 19.36
CA LEU A 139 6.97 -10.16 19.65
C LEU A 139 8.44 -10.30 20.03
N THR A 140 9.32 -10.43 19.05
CA THR A 140 10.75 -10.69 19.25
C THR A 140 11.67 -9.53 18.97
N GLU A 141 11.22 -8.56 18.18
CA GLU A 141 12.03 -7.40 17.78
C GLU A 141 12.02 -6.31 18.88
N ASP A 142 13.10 -5.54 18.96
CA ASP A 142 13.16 -4.37 19.86
C ASP A 142 12.68 -3.12 19.14
N SER A 143 11.70 -2.42 19.72
CA SER A 143 11.15 -1.19 19.16
C SER A 143 12.17 -0.05 19.19
N LEU A 144 12.33 0.59 18.02
CA LEU A 144 13.13 1.82 17.92
C LEU A 144 12.38 3.06 18.42
N ALA A 145 11.04 3.00 18.43
CA ALA A 145 10.20 4.11 18.88
C ALA A 145 10.10 4.17 20.42
N ASP A 146 10.05 3.00 21.06
CA ASP A 146 9.89 2.88 22.51
C ASP A 146 10.90 1.86 23.07
N PRO A 147 12.07 2.29 23.58
CA PRO A 147 13.09 1.39 24.11
C PRO A 147 12.54 0.46 25.21
N GLY A 148 12.90 -0.81 25.14
CA GLY A 148 12.43 -1.85 26.08
C GLY A 148 11.08 -2.49 25.73
N VAL A 149 10.42 -2.03 24.67
CA VAL A 149 9.18 -2.62 24.18
C VAL A 149 9.49 -3.63 23.06
N LYS A 150 8.96 -4.84 23.22
CA LYS A 150 9.01 -5.87 22.17
C LYS A 150 7.88 -5.70 21.18
N PHE A 151 8.16 -5.98 19.90
CA PHE A 151 7.18 -5.89 18.83
C PHE A 151 7.41 -6.95 17.74
N ALA A 152 6.42 -7.08 16.87
CA ALA A 152 6.56 -7.75 15.58
C ALA A 152 6.22 -6.80 14.43
N TYR A 153 6.83 -7.05 13.26
CA TYR A 153 6.48 -6.30 12.05
C TYR A 153 5.05 -6.65 11.61
N PRO A 154 4.26 -5.65 11.16
CA PRO A 154 2.93 -5.89 10.60
C PRO A 154 2.96 -6.88 9.42
N PRO A 155 1.82 -7.50 9.07
CA PRO A 155 1.73 -8.41 7.94
C PRO A 155 2.37 -7.83 6.69
N LEU A 156 3.29 -8.56 6.06
CA LEU A 156 4.04 -8.07 4.89
C LEU A 156 3.17 -7.71 3.68
N PRO A 157 2.06 -8.44 3.41
CA PRO A 157 1.15 -8.06 2.33
C PRO A 157 0.47 -6.70 2.53
N TRP A 158 0.42 -6.18 3.77
CA TRP A 158 -0.21 -4.92 4.08
C TRP A 158 0.64 -3.73 3.60
N ILE A 159 0.06 -2.87 2.78
CA ILE A 159 0.75 -1.75 2.16
C ILE A 159 0.75 -0.55 3.10
N GLY A 160 1.94 0.00 3.35
CA GLY A 160 2.11 1.20 4.18
C GLY A 160 2.12 0.93 5.69
N ALA A 161 1.99 -0.32 6.15
CA ALA A 161 2.01 -0.66 7.56
C ALA A 161 3.43 -0.58 8.15
N ARG A 162 4.39 -1.18 7.47
CA ARG A 162 5.78 -1.26 7.93
C ARG A 162 6.38 0.13 8.15
N PHE A 163 7.18 0.30 9.20
CA PHE A 163 7.79 1.56 9.65
C PHE A 163 6.82 2.64 10.15
N LYS A 164 5.51 2.38 10.13
CA LYS A 164 4.51 3.30 10.66
C LYS A 164 3.71 2.68 11.80
N PHE A 165 3.69 1.35 11.84
CA PHE A 165 2.99 0.54 12.82
C PHE A 165 3.88 -0.60 13.28
N GLU A 166 3.62 -1.06 14.47
CA GLU A 166 4.19 -2.24 15.09
C GLU A 166 3.05 -3.08 15.67
N VAL A 167 3.17 -4.40 15.61
CA VAL A 167 2.32 -5.30 16.39
C VAL A 167 2.91 -5.37 17.79
N ARG A 168 2.13 -5.02 18.79
CA ARG A 168 2.54 -4.95 20.20
C ARG A 168 1.50 -5.54 21.10
N GLU A 169 1.92 -5.98 22.28
CA GLU A 169 1.01 -6.36 23.33
C GLU A 169 0.34 -5.11 23.94
N LYS A 170 -0.95 -5.20 24.21
CA LYS A 170 -1.75 -4.27 24.97
C LYS A 170 -2.86 -4.99 25.73
N ASP A 171 -2.84 -4.88 27.05
CA ASP A 171 -3.87 -5.44 27.95
C ASP A 171 -4.13 -6.95 27.72
N GLY A 172 -3.04 -7.71 27.43
CA GLY A 172 -3.09 -9.17 27.23
C GLY A 172 -3.37 -9.64 25.80
N SER A 173 -3.49 -8.71 24.83
CA SER A 173 -3.72 -9.03 23.42
C SER A 173 -2.74 -8.30 22.50
N ASN A 174 -2.44 -8.90 21.37
CA ASN A 174 -1.63 -8.25 20.34
C ASN A 174 -2.46 -7.26 19.52
N VAL A 175 -1.94 -6.07 19.32
CA VAL A 175 -2.62 -4.99 18.57
C VAL A 175 -1.70 -4.32 17.57
N LEU A 176 -2.25 -3.80 16.49
CA LEU A 176 -1.52 -2.97 15.55
C LEU A 176 -1.45 -1.52 16.06
N ARG A 177 -0.30 -1.12 16.57
CA ARG A 177 -0.07 0.23 17.13
C ARG A 177 0.69 1.13 16.17
N LYS A 178 0.18 2.35 15.97
CA LYS A 178 0.91 3.41 15.27
C LYS A 178 2.10 3.89 16.11
N THR A 179 3.29 3.97 15.50
CA THR A 179 4.54 4.35 16.17
C THR A 179 5.12 5.67 15.69
N ILE A 180 4.63 6.23 14.58
CA ILE A 180 5.14 7.51 14.04
C ILE A 180 4.53 8.67 14.79
N GLU A 181 5.38 9.45 15.46
CA GLU A 181 5.01 10.69 16.15
C GLU A 181 5.46 11.96 15.42
N ASN A 182 6.00 11.85 14.23
CA ASN A 182 6.50 13.01 13.49
C ASN A 182 5.36 13.97 13.15
N LYS A 183 5.44 15.20 13.64
CA LYS A 183 4.45 16.27 13.42
C LYS A 183 4.16 16.56 11.93
N ARG A 184 5.10 16.27 11.03
CA ARG A 184 4.95 16.43 9.58
C ARG A 184 4.32 15.23 8.90
N LEU A 185 4.32 14.05 9.54
CA LEU A 185 3.76 12.79 9.04
C LEU A 185 2.64 12.32 9.97
N GLN A 186 1.65 13.17 10.18
CA GLN A 186 0.57 12.91 11.15
C GLN A 186 -0.34 11.76 10.75
N ARG A 187 -0.43 11.44 9.46
CA ARG A 187 -1.28 10.35 8.97
C ARG A 187 -0.45 9.09 8.73
N ALA A 188 -0.83 8.02 9.39
CA ALA A 188 -0.38 6.68 9.06
C ALA A 188 -1.57 5.90 8.50
N THR A 189 -1.42 5.38 7.30
CA THR A 189 -2.47 4.68 6.57
C THR A 189 -1.96 3.30 6.15
N VAL A 190 -2.82 2.30 6.27
CA VAL A 190 -2.55 0.91 5.87
C VAL A 190 -3.61 0.47 4.88
N PHE A 191 -3.21 -0.17 3.81
CA PHE A 191 -4.10 -0.78 2.82
C PHE A 191 -3.87 -2.28 2.80
N ILE A 192 -4.97 -3.05 2.82
CA ILE A 192 -4.93 -4.52 2.93
C ILE A 192 -5.33 -5.17 1.61
N GLY A 193 -6.28 -4.59 0.91
CA GLY A 193 -6.90 -5.17 -0.27
C GLY A 193 -6.32 -4.69 -1.59
N GLU A 194 -6.88 -5.20 -2.66
CA GLU A 194 -6.64 -4.80 -4.03
C GLU A 194 -7.53 -3.61 -4.42
N GLN A 195 -7.04 -2.77 -5.34
CA GLN A 195 -7.74 -1.55 -5.77
C GLN A 195 -9.08 -1.82 -6.47
N SER A 196 -9.22 -2.98 -7.10
CA SER A 196 -10.44 -3.39 -7.82
C SER A 196 -11.55 -3.93 -6.92
N MET A 197 -11.27 -4.18 -5.64
CA MET A 197 -12.26 -4.70 -4.70
C MET A 197 -13.39 -3.69 -4.47
N SER A 198 -14.63 -4.16 -4.51
CA SER A 198 -15.86 -3.38 -4.26
C SER A 198 -16.90 -4.22 -3.53
N ASN A 199 -17.97 -3.59 -3.05
CA ASN A 199 -19.14 -4.25 -2.44
C ASN A 199 -18.81 -5.11 -1.22
N TYR A 200 -17.90 -4.63 -0.35
CA TYR A 200 -17.50 -5.33 0.85
C TYR A 200 -17.66 -4.48 2.12
N THR A 201 -17.60 -5.15 3.25
CA THR A 201 -17.63 -4.54 4.58
C THR A 201 -16.23 -4.54 5.17
N VAL A 202 -15.82 -3.41 5.74
CA VAL A 202 -14.65 -3.33 6.62
C VAL A 202 -15.14 -3.18 8.06
N GLN A 203 -14.58 -3.98 8.95
CA GLN A 203 -14.80 -3.86 10.38
C GLN A 203 -13.46 -3.90 11.10
N ALA A 204 -13.28 -3.04 12.09
CA ALA A 204 -12.13 -3.07 12.97
C ALA A 204 -12.48 -2.51 14.35
N ASP A 205 -11.88 -3.11 15.36
CA ASP A 205 -11.83 -2.53 16.68
C ASP A 205 -10.70 -1.52 16.72
N VAL A 206 -11.00 -0.32 17.17
CA VAL A 206 -10.07 0.81 17.18
C VAL A 206 -10.02 1.44 18.57
N LEU A 207 -8.83 1.89 18.93
CA LEU A 207 -8.60 2.59 20.18
C LEU A 207 -7.75 3.82 19.90
N THR A 208 -8.10 4.93 20.52
CA THR A 208 -7.31 6.16 20.49
C THR A 208 -6.90 6.56 21.89
N ASP A 209 -5.71 7.10 22.02
CA ASP A 209 -5.20 7.67 23.25
C ASP A 209 -5.27 9.20 23.25
N GLY A 210 -4.86 9.81 24.36
CA GLY A 210 -4.80 11.25 24.51
C GLY A 210 -5.74 11.80 25.59
N ARG A 211 -5.70 13.11 25.76
CA ARG A 211 -6.53 13.81 26.75
C ARG A 211 -7.10 15.08 26.15
N ARG A 212 -8.38 15.33 26.35
CA ARG A 212 -9.06 16.58 25.93
C ARG A 212 -8.82 16.86 24.43
N ARG A 213 -8.28 18.06 24.11
CA ARG A 213 -8.00 18.51 22.74
C ARG A 213 -6.74 17.90 22.09
N LYS A 214 -6.12 16.90 22.72
CA LYS A 214 -4.96 16.16 22.21
C LYS A 214 -5.28 14.67 21.98
N MET A 215 -6.51 14.37 21.64
CA MET A 215 -6.95 13.02 21.35
C MET A 215 -6.70 12.71 19.87
N SER A 216 -6.10 11.58 19.58
CA SER A 216 -5.78 11.18 18.22
C SER A 216 -7.01 10.81 17.41
N ASP A 217 -6.94 11.03 16.09
CA ASP A 217 -7.93 10.50 15.15
C ASP A 217 -7.61 9.04 14.86
N VAL A 218 -8.65 8.22 14.73
CA VAL A 218 -8.55 6.81 14.31
C VAL A 218 -9.73 6.44 13.44
N GLY A 219 -9.54 5.53 12.49
CA GLY A 219 -10.63 5.15 11.60
C GLY A 219 -10.30 3.99 10.69
N ILE A 220 -11.24 3.68 9.83
CA ILE A 220 -11.14 2.67 8.77
C ILE A 220 -11.26 3.32 7.40
N ILE A 221 -10.71 2.63 6.41
CA ILE A 221 -10.86 3.00 5.00
C ILE A 221 -11.59 1.85 4.31
N ASN A 222 -12.67 2.16 3.64
CA ASN A 222 -13.34 1.23 2.74
C ASN A 222 -13.37 1.85 1.34
N GLN A 223 -12.72 1.18 0.39
CA GLN A 223 -12.49 1.70 -0.96
C GLN A 223 -11.79 3.07 -0.90
N ARG A 224 -12.43 4.15 -1.31
CA ARG A 224 -11.91 5.53 -1.29
C ARG A 224 -12.47 6.40 -0.15
N TYR A 225 -13.29 5.82 0.73
CA TYR A 225 -13.96 6.53 1.80
C TYR A 225 -13.26 6.30 3.13
N TYR A 226 -13.11 7.39 3.88
CA TYR A 226 -12.52 7.42 5.20
C TYR A 226 -13.64 7.60 6.22
N ILE A 227 -13.77 6.66 7.14
CA ILE A 227 -14.71 6.72 8.27
C ILE A 227 -13.86 6.89 9.53
N VAL A 228 -13.86 8.09 10.09
CA VAL A 228 -12.89 8.52 11.10
C VAL A 228 -13.58 9.04 12.35
N LEU A 229 -13.16 8.53 13.49
CA LEU A 229 -13.41 9.13 14.80
C LEU A 229 -12.43 10.30 14.97
N LYS A 230 -12.95 11.53 14.89
CA LYS A 230 -12.17 12.77 15.07
C LYS A 230 -11.97 13.03 16.56
N GLY A 231 -10.77 12.75 17.07
CA GLY A 231 -10.47 12.77 18.50
C GLY A 231 -10.73 14.11 19.18
N ASN A 232 -10.21 15.17 18.60
CA ASN A 232 -10.35 16.52 19.18
C ASN A 232 -11.76 17.10 18.99
N GLU A 233 -12.41 16.77 17.89
CA GLU A 233 -13.70 17.32 17.50
C GLU A 233 -14.87 16.50 18.07
N GLN A 234 -14.60 15.26 18.53
CA GLN A 234 -15.58 14.34 19.10
C GLN A 234 -16.77 14.12 18.17
N LYS A 235 -16.45 13.82 16.90
CA LYS A 235 -17.44 13.52 15.85
C LYS A 235 -16.98 12.37 14.99
N ILE A 236 -17.90 11.71 14.33
CA ILE A 236 -17.61 10.79 13.21
C ILE A 236 -17.56 11.62 11.94
N GLU A 237 -16.50 11.47 11.17
CA GLU A 237 -16.34 12.11 9.88
C GLU A 237 -16.28 11.04 8.78
N ILE A 238 -17.10 11.21 7.77
CA ILE A 238 -17.04 10.42 6.54
C ILE A 238 -16.59 11.36 5.43
N ASN A 239 -15.48 11.04 4.78
CA ASN A 239 -14.96 11.88 3.72
C ASN A 239 -14.33 11.08 2.58
N SER A 240 -14.22 11.71 1.41
CA SER A 240 -13.53 11.19 0.25
C SER A 240 -12.78 12.33 -0.44
N ASN A 241 -11.61 12.04 -0.99
CA ASN A 241 -10.86 13.05 -1.76
C ASN A 241 -11.43 13.28 -3.17
N LEU A 242 -12.29 12.42 -3.66
CA LEU A 242 -12.74 12.41 -5.06
C LEU A 242 -14.26 12.61 -5.18
N ASP A 243 -15.02 12.06 -4.25
CA ASP A 243 -16.48 12.00 -4.37
C ASP A 243 -17.13 13.04 -3.47
N ARG A 244 -18.29 13.57 -3.93
CA ARG A 244 -19.17 14.36 -3.09
C ARG A 244 -20.06 13.40 -2.29
N ILE A 245 -19.91 13.45 -0.98
CA ILE A 245 -20.75 12.69 -0.06
C ILE A 245 -22.00 13.53 0.24
N ARG A 246 -23.18 12.97 -0.04
CA ARG A 246 -24.47 13.53 0.40
C ARG A 246 -24.92 12.77 1.64
N VAL A 247 -25.03 13.47 2.76
CA VAL A 247 -25.62 12.91 3.97
C VAL A 247 -27.10 13.32 3.98
N PRO A 248 -28.07 12.39 3.99
CA PRO A 248 -29.45 12.74 4.13
C PRO A 248 -29.70 13.54 5.42
N GLU A 249 -30.60 14.52 5.39
CA GLU A 249 -30.88 15.38 6.56
C GLU A 249 -31.25 14.58 7.83
N ARG A 250 -31.88 13.40 7.67
CA ARG A 250 -32.20 12.47 8.75
C ARG A 250 -31.07 11.51 9.15
N GLY A 251 -29.94 11.54 8.47
CA GLY A 251 -28.83 10.59 8.63
C GLY A 251 -27.48 11.23 8.97
N SER A 252 -27.46 12.50 9.39
CA SER A 252 -26.22 13.09 9.91
C SER A 252 -25.72 12.23 11.06
N PRO A 253 -24.43 11.80 11.05
CA PRO A 253 -23.88 11.06 12.17
C PRO A 253 -24.13 11.86 13.45
N PRO A 254 -24.72 11.26 14.47
CA PRO A 254 -24.93 11.98 15.73
C PRO A 254 -23.59 12.47 16.26
N ASN A 255 -23.59 13.54 17.04
CA ASN A 255 -22.45 13.95 17.82
C ASN A 255 -22.04 12.78 18.72
N TYR A 256 -21.14 11.96 18.22
CA TYR A 256 -20.69 10.76 18.91
C TYR A 256 -19.51 11.14 19.79
N ARG A 257 -19.73 11.07 21.10
CA ARG A 257 -18.66 11.33 22.08
C ARG A 257 -18.12 10.02 22.60
N TRP A 258 -16.81 9.90 22.62
CA TRP A 258 -16.13 8.71 23.15
C TRP A 258 -14.99 9.09 24.10
N LYS A 259 -14.60 8.15 24.91
CA LYS A 259 -13.48 8.30 25.85
C LYS A 259 -12.19 7.76 25.20
N ALA A 260 -11.06 8.41 25.50
CA ALA A 260 -9.75 7.86 25.19
C ALA A 260 -9.52 6.54 25.94
N ASN A 261 -8.67 5.69 25.36
CA ASN A 261 -8.34 4.36 25.89
C ASN A 261 -9.57 3.43 26.07
N THR A 262 -10.53 3.57 25.20
CA THR A 262 -11.71 2.70 25.11
C THR A 262 -11.79 2.13 23.70
N TRP A 263 -12.02 0.83 23.59
CA TRP A 263 -12.21 0.17 22.32
C TRP A 263 -13.58 0.51 21.73
N HIS A 264 -13.58 0.79 20.45
CA HIS A 264 -14.77 1.06 19.64
C HIS A 264 -14.73 0.23 18.37
N THR A 265 -15.82 -0.45 18.06
CA THR A 265 -15.97 -1.16 16.78
C THR A 265 -16.46 -0.20 15.71
N LEU A 266 -15.67 0.00 14.67
CA LEU A 266 -16.08 0.67 13.45
C LEU A 266 -16.43 -0.38 12.40
N LYS A 267 -17.59 -0.21 11.77
CA LYS A 267 -18.04 -1.07 10.68
C LYS A 267 -18.64 -0.22 9.57
N ALA A 268 -18.16 -0.39 8.36
CA ALA A 268 -18.67 0.31 7.19
C ALA A 268 -18.78 -0.64 6.01
N ARG A 269 -19.93 -0.63 5.36
CA ARG A 269 -20.18 -1.28 4.09
C ARG A 269 -20.31 -0.22 3.01
N ILE A 270 -19.73 -0.47 1.84
CA ILE A 270 -19.90 0.37 0.68
C ILE A 270 -20.35 -0.51 -0.46
N ASP A 271 -21.52 -0.21 -0.97
CA ASP A 271 -22.09 -0.84 -2.15
C ASP A 271 -22.00 0.11 -3.34
N VAL A 272 -21.56 -0.39 -4.47
CA VAL A 272 -21.41 0.34 -5.73
C VAL A 272 -22.40 -0.24 -6.72
N ALA A 273 -23.28 0.61 -7.26
CA ALA A 273 -24.21 0.23 -8.29
C ALA A 273 -23.55 0.24 -9.69
N ASP A 274 -24.24 -0.34 -10.68
CA ASP A 274 -23.71 -0.46 -12.05
C ASP A 274 -23.48 0.90 -12.72
N ASP A 275 -24.20 1.94 -12.32
CA ASP A 275 -24.00 3.31 -12.79
C ASP A 275 -22.82 4.03 -12.11
N GLY A 276 -22.11 3.34 -11.21
CA GLY A 276 -20.98 3.87 -10.45
C GLY A 276 -21.39 4.72 -9.24
N SER A 277 -22.67 4.88 -8.94
CA SER A 277 -23.12 5.47 -7.67
C SER A 277 -22.83 4.53 -6.51
N GLY A 278 -22.63 5.07 -5.31
CA GLY A 278 -22.32 4.30 -4.12
C GLY A 278 -23.17 4.70 -2.92
N MET A 279 -23.40 3.72 -2.05
CA MET A 279 -24.05 3.90 -0.75
C MET A 279 -23.09 3.44 0.35
N ILE A 280 -23.02 4.23 1.42
CA ILE A 280 -22.21 3.95 2.62
C ILE A 280 -23.13 3.63 3.78
#